data_23f4d422b0d8737b7a87795a1ccf9767
#
_entry.id   23f4d422b0d8737b7a87795a1ccf9767
#
_cell.length_a   1.000
_cell.length_b   1.000
_cell.length_c   1.000
_cell.angle_alpha   90.00
_cell.angle_beta   90.00
_cell.angle_gamma   90.00
#
_symmetry.space_group_name_H-M   'P 1'
#
loop_
_entity.id
_entity.type
_entity.pdbx_description
1 polymer ?
#
loop_
_entity_poly.entity_id
_entity_poly.type
_entity_poly.pdbx_seq_one_letter_code
_entity_poly.pdbx_strand_id
1 'polypeptide(L)'
;MSNTLLMLCIPFAGLLLCIAVMPLVKPEWWEKHQAHAVILWSLLFAIPFALFYGAPKAVETVLECLIGDFLTFIVLLFGLFCVAGNIKLEGSLVGNPKVNVIMLAVGTFFSSCIGTTGASMLFVRPIIQMNSWRKNKRHIMVFFIFLVSNIGGCLTPIGDPPLLMGFSRGVSFFWSMRLFPVLVLNMILLLTIFYHLDKKAYQKDITKGLMPEVKENEPLIRIKGAHNFLYIVMIVIAVILSGVLPKLSAFQNASGEVIGIPIFREVTLTVPAIIEIAIILLAALLSFKTTPKEVRVQNHFTWGAIQEVAVLFIGIFITMQPALMVLKSAGSGLGITKPFEMFWATGALSSFLDNTPTYLVFLTTAGAMHFTTGVATTLGVVPVKMLMAISCGAVFMGANTYIGNAPNFMVKSLSDENGINMPSFFGYMWWSLRYLIPVFIIDMIIFFL
;
A
#
# COMPACT_ATOMS: atom_id res chain seq x y z
N MET A 1 -3.61 -2.12 32.82
CA MET A 1 -2.85 -2.77 31.72
C MET A 1 -1.75 -3.64 32.31
N SER A 2 -1.65 -4.90 31.90
CA SER A 2 -0.58 -5.77 32.39
C SER A 2 0.76 -5.31 31.82
N ASN A 3 1.77 -5.03 32.67
CA ASN A 3 3.12 -4.67 32.22
C ASN A 3 3.70 -5.73 31.27
N THR A 4 3.30 -6.97 31.42
CA THR A 4 3.66 -8.09 30.54
C THR A 4 3.23 -7.86 29.09
N LEU A 5 1.99 -7.39 28.87
CA LEU A 5 1.47 -7.16 27.51
C LEU A 5 2.20 -6.00 26.82
N LEU A 6 2.59 -4.97 27.59
CA LEU A 6 3.42 -3.89 27.07
C LEU A 6 4.83 -4.36 26.68
N MET A 7 5.45 -5.24 27.48
CA MET A 7 6.76 -5.81 27.14
C MET A 7 6.69 -6.65 25.86
N LEU A 8 5.59 -7.36 25.62
CA LEU A 8 5.38 -8.13 24.39
C LEU A 8 5.22 -7.27 23.12
N CYS A 9 5.02 -5.95 23.26
CA CYS A 9 5.03 -5.02 22.12
C CYS A 9 6.46 -4.64 21.66
N ILE A 10 7.50 -4.91 22.48
CA ILE A 10 8.89 -4.55 22.13
C ILE A 10 9.35 -5.23 20.82
N PRO A 11 9.08 -6.53 20.56
CA PRO A 11 9.43 -7.15 19.30
C PRO A 11 8.82 -6.46 18.06
N PHE A 12 7.59 -6.02 18.16
CA PHE A 12 6.95 -5.27 17.09
C PHE A 12 7.64 -3.94 16.83
N ALA A 13 7.88 -3.14 17.86
CA ALA A 13 8.60 -1.87 17.74
C ALA A 13 10.03 -2.09 17.21
N GLY A 14 10.73 -3.12 17.69
CA GLY A 14 12.07 -3.47 17.24
C GLY A 14 12.11 -3.88 15.76
N LEU A 15 11.17 -4.71 15.31
CA LEU A 15 11.05 -5.09 13.90
C LEU A 15 10.79 -3.86 13.01
N LEU A 16 9.84 -3.00 13.40
CA LEU A 16 9.52 -1.79 12.65
C LEU A 16 10.73 -0.83 12.56
N LEU A 17 11.49 -0.67 13.66
CA LEU A 17 12.72 0.12 13.65
C LEU A 17 13.79 -0.50 12.72
N CYS A 18 13.92 -1.83 12.71
CA CYS A 18 14.83 -2.51 11.77
C CYS A 18 14.42 -2.24 10.32
N ILE A 19 13.14 -2.38 9.98
CA ILE A 19 12.61 -2.12 8.63
C ILE A 19 12.86 -0.66 8.22
N ALA A 20 12.68 0.30 9.13
CA ALA A 20 12.85 1.72 8.85
C ALA A 20 14.33 2.14 8.72
N VAL A 21 15.21 1.59 9.55
CA VAL A 21 16.60 2.09 9.70
C VAL A 21 17.60 1.28 8.89
N MET A 22 17.48 -0.06 8.88
CA MET A 22 18.51 -0.92 8.29
C MET A 22 18.71 -0.73 6.78
N PRO A 23 17.65 -0.56 5.95
CA PRO A 23 17.82 -0.25 4.53
C PRO A 23 18.58 1.06 4.27
N LEU A 24 18.54 2.01 5.19
CA LEU A 24 19.21 3.30 5.08
C LEU A 24 20.67 3.24 5.54
N VAL A 25 20.97 2.45 6.58
CA VAL A 25 22.29 2.42 7.24
C VAL A 25 23.18 1.32 6.67
N LYS A 26 22.61 0.15 6.39
CA LYS A 26 23.32 -1.05 5.88
C LYS A 26 22.46 -1.80 4.85
N PRO A 27 22.20 -1.22 3.66
CA PRO A 27 21.27 -1.79 2.66
C PRO A 27 21.68 -3.20 2.22
N GLU A 28 22.97 -3.44 1.91
CA GLU A 28 23.45 -4.76 1.46
C GLU A 28 23.35 -5.84 2.54
N TRP A 29 23.53 -5.46 3.80
CA TRP A 29 23.35 -6.38 4.92
C TRP A 29 21.88 -6.70 5.12
N TRP A 30 21.01 -5.68 5.05
CA TRP A 30 19.58 -5.83 5.21
C TRP A 30 18.98 -6.76 4.14
N GLU A 31 19.31 -6.54 2.89
CA GLU A 31 18.86 -7.37 1.77
C GLU A 31 19.15 -8.87 2.00
N LYS A 32 20.31 -9.20 2.58
CA LYS A 32 20.71 -10.58 2.85
C LYS A 32 20.14 -11.16 4.16
N HIS A 33 19.83 -10.32 5.14
CA HIS A 33 19.53 -10.77 6.51
C HIS A 33 18.13 -10.39 7.01
N GLN A 34 17.31 -9.74 6.20
CA GLN A 34 15.96 -9.34 6.61
C GLN A 34 15.10 -10.52 7.10
N ALA A 35 15.18 -11.69 6.46
CA ALA A 35 14.48 -12.89 6.90
C ALA A 35 14.95 -13.36 8.29
N HIS A 36 16.24 -13.27 8.59
CA HIS A 36 16.77 -13.62 9.92
C HIS A 36 16.27 -12.65 11.00
N ALA A 37 16.21 -11.34 10.67
CA ALA A 37 15.66 -10.33 11.57
C ALA A 37 14.17 -10.60 11.84
N VAL A 38 13.40 -10.91 10.81
CA VAL A 38 11.97 -11.28 10.94
C VAL A 38 11.79 -12.50 11.84
N ILE A 39 12.55 -13.57 11.61
CA ILE A 39 12.49 -14.78 12.43
C ILE A 39 12.86 -14.45 13.88
N LEU A 40 13.94 -13.72 14.11
CA LEU A 40 14.39 -13.33 15.45
C LEU A 40 13.29 -12.58 16.21
N TRP A 41 12.74 -11.51 15.63
CA TRP A 41 11.71 -10.70 16.29
C TRP A 41 10.39 -11.49 16.49
N SER A 42 10.03 -12.36 15.54
CA SER A 42 8.86 -13.24 15.67
C SER A 42 9.03 -14.24 16.82
N LEU A 43 10.21 -14.83 16.98
CA LEU A 43 10.51 -15.72 18.10
C LEU A 43 10.58 -14.99 19.44
N LEU A 44 11.14 -13.77 19.46
CA LEU A 44 11.16 -12.91 20.66
C LEU A 44 9.74 -12.50 21.10
N PHE A 45 8.76 -12.54 20.22
CA PHE A 45 7.34 -12.43 20.59
C PHE A 45 6.75 -13.78 20.98
N ALA A 46 6.83 -14.78 20.10
CA ALA A 46 6.06 -16.01 20.21
C ALA A 46 6.46 -16.85 21.45
N ILE A 47 7.76 -16.90 21.78
CA ILE A 47 8.25 -17.69 22.93
C ILE A 47 7.77 -17.08 24.26
N PRO A 48 7.98 -15.80 24.57
CA PRO A 48 7.42 -15.21 25.80
C PRO A 48 5.89 -15.27 25.83
N PHE A 49 5.22 -15.02 24.71
CA PHE A 49 3.77 -15.12 24.64
C PHE A 49 3.27 -16.53 25.01
N ALA A 50 3.93 -17.58 24.51
CA ALA A 50 3.63 -18.97 24.85
C ALA A 50 3.88 -19.29 26.33
N LEU A 51 4.92 -18.71 26.92
CA LEU A 51 5.23 -18.91 28.36
C LEU A 51 4.17 -18.24 29.26
N PHE A 52 3.63 -17.08 28.88
CA PHE A 52 2.65 -16.34 29.68
C PHE A 52 1.21 -16.79 29.47
N TYR A 53 0.82 -17.10 28.22
CA TYR A 53 -0.56 -17.42 27.85
C TYR A 53 -0.79 -18.89 27.50
N GLY A 54 0.28 -19.71 27.52
CA GLY A 54 0.26 -21.12 27.15
C GLY A 54 0.51 -21.36 25.67
N ALA A 55 1.22 -22.46 25.36
CA ALA A 55 1.58 -22.83 24.00
C ALA A 55 0.36 -22.99 23.06
N PRO A 56 -0.78 -23.57 23.48
CA PRO A 56 -1.94 -23.68 22.61
C PRO A 56 -2.51 -22.32 22.18
N LYS A 57 -2.53 -21.32 23.08
CA LYS A 57 -3.01 -19.97 22.75
C LYS A 57 -2.03 -19.23 21.83
N ALA A 58 -0.73 -19.43 22.03
CA ALA A 58 0.28 -18.86 21.14
C ALA A 58 0.16 -19.40 19.69
N VAL A 59 0.00 -20.72 19.55
CA VAL A 59 -0.21 -21.36 18.26
C VAL A 59 -1.50 -20.85 17.60
N GLU A 60 -2.59 -20.77 18.34
CA GLU A 60 -3.87 -20.24 17.86
C GLU A 60 -3.72 -18.81 17.35
N THR A 61 -3.12 -17.90 18.15
CA THR A 61 -2.91 -16.49 17.77
C THR A 61 -2.05 -16.35 16.51
N VAL A 62 -0.96 -17.13 16.42
CA VAL A 62 -0.10 -17.10 15.23
C VAL A 62 -0.81 -17.68 14.00
N LEU A 63 -1.53 -18.77 14.13
CA LEU A 63 -2.28 -19.37 13.01
C LEU A 63 -3.45 -18.50 12.58
N GLU A 64 -4.17 -17.88 13.50
CA GLU A 64 -5.23 -16.92 13.20
C GLU A 64 -4.70 -15.75 12.35
N CYS A 65 -3.58 -15.20 12.76
CA CYS A 65 -2.90 -14.14 12.01
C CYS A 65 -2.42 -14.60 10.62
N LEU A 66 -1.80 -15.79 10.53
CA LEU A 66 -1.26 -16.30 9.26
C LEU A 66 -2.34 -16.72 8.28
N ILE A 67 -3.40 -17.34 8.74
CA ILE A 67 -4.48 -17.87 7.89
C ILE A 67 -5.57 -16.83 7.67
N GLY A 68 -5.96 -16.11 8.72
CA GLY A 68 -7.02 -15.11 8.65
C GLY A 68 -6.62 -13.81 7.96
N ASP A 69 -5.40 -13.32 8.23
CA ASP A 69 -4.95 -12.02 7.74
C ASP A 69 -3.89 -12.14 6.64
N PHE A 70 -2.77 -12.81 6.92
CA PHE A 70 -1.61 -12.79 6.04
C PHE A 70 -1.82 -13.55 4.71
N LEU A 71 -2.47 -14.72 4.75
CA LEU A 71 -2.60 -15.58 3.56
C LEU A 71 -3.38 -14.90 2.42
N THR A 72 -4.55 -14.37 2.70
CA THR A 72 -5.38 -13.67 1.71
C THR A 72 -4.69 -12.39 1.23
N PHE A 73 -4.07 -11.65 2.14
CA PHE A 73 -3.31 -10.46 1.85
C PHE A 73 -2.16 -10.72 0.88
N ILE A 74 -1.30 -11.70 1.18
CA ILE A 74 -0.11 -11.96 0.33
C ILE A 74 -0.49 -12.57 -1.01
N VAL A 75 -1.53 -13.41 -1.07
CA VAL A 75 -2.03 -13.97 -2.34
C VAL A 75 -2.58 -12.86 -3.23
N LEU A 76 -3.29 -11.87 -2.68
CA LEU A 76 -3.76 -10.72 -3.45
C LEU A 76 -2.60 -9.90 -4.00
N LEU A 77 -1.63 -9.55 -3.17
CA LEU A 77 -0.45 -8.80 -3.63
C LEU A 77 0.34 -9.57 -4.68
N PHE A 78 0.51 -10.87 -4.49
CA PHE A 78 1.14 -11.76 -5.46
C PHE A 78 0.39 -11.77 -6.80
N GLY A 79 -0.94 -11.93 -6.78
CA GLY A 79 -1.77 -11.91 -7.98
C GLY A 79 -1.67 -10.60 -8.75
N LEU A 80 -1.83 -9.48 -8.06
CA LEU A 80 -1.69 -8.14 -8.66
C LEU A 80 -0.29 -7.92 -9.22
N PHE A 81 0.75 -8.30 -8.48
CA PHE A 81 2.14 -8.19 -8.91
C PHE A 81 2.41 -9.01 -10.18
N CYS A 82 1.95 -10.26 -10.23
CA CYS A 82 2.07 -11.12 -11.40
C CYS A 82 1.38 -10.53 -12.63
N VAL A 83 0.13 -10.08 -12.47
CA VAL A 83 -0.68 -9.57 -13.57
C VAL A 83 -0.16 -8.21 -14.06
N ALA A 84 0.16 -7.29 -13.14
CA ALA A 84 0.70 -5.98 -13.47
C ALA A 84 2.08 -6.09 -14.17
N GLY A 85 2.94 -7.02 -13.72
CA GLY A 85 4.23 -7.28 -14.34
C GLY A 85 4.17 -7.79 -15.79
N ASN A 86 3.00 -8.28 -16.21
CA ASN A 86 2.70 -8.73 -17.57
C ASN A 86 2.07 -7.64 -18.47
N ILE A 87 1.95 -6.41 -17.99
CA ILE A 87 1.46 -5.26 -18.76
C ILE A 87 2.64 -4.31 -18.97
N LYS A 88 2.89 -3.92 -20.22
CA LYS A 88 3.91 -2.93 -20.56
C LYS A 88 3.32 -1.79 -21.37
N LEU A 89 3.57 -0.57 -20.91
CA LEU A 89 3.27 0.65 -21.62
C LEU A 89 4.53 1.13 -22.34
N GLU A 90 4.47 1.31 -23.66
CA GLU A 90 5.54 1.83 -24.50
C GLU A 90 4.99 2.78 -25.56
N GLY A 91 5.83 3.56 -26.21
CA GLY A 91 5.44 4.47 -27.30
C GLY A 91 6.43 5.59 -27.55
N SER A 92 6.07 6.47 -28.45
CA SER A 92 6.86 7.63 -28.88
C SER A 92 6.47 8.92 -28.18
N LEU A 93 5.73 8.85 -27.05
CA LEU A 93 5.35 10.04 -26.28
C LEU A 93 6.60 10.81 -25.85
N VAL A 94 6.56 12.12 -26.11
CA VAL A 94 7.58 13.06 -25.67
C VAL A 94 7.09 13.79 -24.43
N GLY A 95 7.91 13.76 -23.37
CA GLY A 95 7.62 14.42 -22.11
C GLY A 95 7.65 15.93 -22.23
N ASN A 96 6.50 16.55 -22.03
CA ASN A 96 6.32 17.98 -21.86
C ASN A 96 5.35 18.21 -20.67
N PRO A 97 5.20 19.45 -20.17
CA PRO A 97 4.43 19.69 -18.95
C PRO A 97 2.99 19.18 -18.98
N LYS A 98 2.32 19.28 -20.13
CA LYS A 98 0.93 18.80 -20.29
C LYS A 98 0.88 17.27 -20.31
N VAL A 99 1.76 16.62 -21.08
CA VAL A 99 1.84 15.16 -21.17
C VAL A 99 2.21 14.56 -19.81
N ASN A 100 3.16 15.16 -19.10
CA ASN A 100 3.56 14.70 -17.75
C ASN A 100 2.38 14.79 -16.75
N VAL A 101 1.60 15.89 -16.78
CA VAL A 101 0.38 16.03 -15.94
C VAL A 101 -0.62 14.91 -16.26
N ILE A 102 -0.89 14.66 -17.53
CA ILE A 102 -1.83 13.62 -17.97
C ILE A 102 -1.33 12.23 -17.52
N MET A 103 -0.04 11.95 -17.72
CA MET A 103 0.53 10.66 -17.32
C MET A 103 0.50 10.43 -15.81
N LEU A 104 0.76 11.48 -15.00
CA LEU A 104 0.62 11.41 -13.56
C LEU A 104 -0.84 11.22 -13.14
N ALA A 105 -1.78 11.94 -13.75
CA ALA A 105 -3.21 11.81 -13.46
C ALA A 105 -3.74 10.42 -13.79
N VAL A 106 -3.38 9.89 -14.96
CA VAL A 106 -3.76 8.53 -15.38
C VAL A 106 -3.12 7.48 -14.45
N GLY A 107 -1.83 7.61 -14.14
CA GLY A 107 -1.15 6.72 -13.20
C GLY A 107 -1.80 6.74 -11.81
N THR A 108 -2.20 7.91 -11.32
CA THR A 108 -2.92 8.08 -10.04
C THR A 108 -4.26 7.35 -10.05
N PHE A 109 -5.02 7.44 -11.14
CA PHE A 109 -6.26 6.69 -11.27
C PHE A 109 -6.03 5.18 -11.28
N PHE A 110 -5.03 4.72 -12.07
CA PHE A 110 -4.70 3.30 -12.13
C PHE A 110 -4.22 2.72 -10.81
N SER A 111 -3.63 3.52 -9.91
CA SER A 111 -3.20 3.06 -8.59
C SER A 111 -4.35 2.49 -7.76
N SER A 112 -5.55 3.06 -7.85
CA SER A 112 -6.74 2.49 -7.21
C SER A 112 -7.26 1.21 -7.87
N CYS A 113 -6.85 0.91 -9.11
CA CYS A 113 -7.34 -0.24 -9.86
C CYS A 113 -6.40 -1.46 -9.80
N ILE A 114 -5.08 -1.23 -9.79
CA ILE A 114 -4.05 -2.28 -9.89
C ILE A 114 -3.05 -2.24 -8.74
N GLY A 115 -3.34 -1.43 -7.73
CA GLY A 115 -2.46 -1.18 -6.59
C GLY A 115 -1.37 -0.15 -6.87
N THR A 116 -0.93 0.54 -5.82
CA THR A 116 0.14 1.55 -5.90
C THR A 116 1.44 0.98 -6.45
N THR A 117 1.83 -0.24 -6.04
CA THR A 117 3.01 -0.93 -6.57
C THR A 117 2.85 -1.29 -8.06
N GLY A 118 1.70 -1.86 -8.44
CA GLY A 118 1.41 -2.24 -9.82
C GLY A 118 1.40 -1.04 -10.77
N ALA A 119 0.73 0.04 -10.37
CA ALA A 119 0.70 1.29 -11.13
C ALA A 119 2.09 1.93 -11.22
N SER A 120 2.85 1.91 -10.13
CA SER A 120 4.23 2.43 -10.13
C SER A 120 5.12 1.66 -11.11
N MET A 121 5.05 0.33 -11.13
CA MET A 121 5.80 -0.49 -12.09
C MET A 121 5.40 -0.21 -13.54
N LEU A 122 4.10 -0.02 -13.79
CA LEU A 122 3.58 0.21 -15.14
C LEU A 122 3.97 1.57 -15.71
N PHE A 123 3.92 2.63 -14.89
CA PHE A 123 4.06 4.02 -15.35
C PHE A 123 5.45 4.62 -15.17
N VAL A 124 6.28 4.13 -14.24
CA VAL A 124 7.59 4.73 -13.92
C VAL A 124 8.53 4.74 -15.13
N ARG A 125 8.67 3.60 -15.81
CA ARG A 125 9.58 3.49 -16.96
C ARG A 125 9.14 4.32 -18.16
N PRO A 126 7.89 4.27 -18.62
CA PRO A 126 7.40 5.18 -19.66
C PRO A 126 7.65 6.65 -19.33
N ILE A 127 7.40 7.08 -18.09
CA ILE A 127 7.62 8.47 -17.67
C ILE A 127 9.10 8.82 -17.67
N ILE A 128 10.00 7.93 -17.26
CA ILE A 128 11.44 8.12 -17.36
C ILE A 128 11.86 8.23 -18.83
N GLN A 129 11.38 7.31 -19.68
CA GLN A 129 11.76 7.23 -21.09
C GLN A 129 11.31 8.45 -21.87
N MET A 130 10.04 8.89 -21.74
CA MET A 130 9.54 10.05 -22.45
C MET A 130 10.19 11.37 -22.05
N ASN A 131 10.83 11.41 -20.87
CA ASN A 131 11.60 12.53 -20.35
C ASN A 131 13.12 12.31 -20.42
N SER A 132 13.62 11.30 -21.15
CA SER A 132 15.04 10.97 -21.24
C SER A 132 15.89 12.13 -21.74
N TRP A 133 15.38 12.89 -22.70
CA TRP A 133 16.01 14.07 -23.31
C TRP A 133 16.19 15.25 -22.34
N ARG A 134 15.43 15.30 -21.23
CA ARG A 134 15.43 16.40 -20.25
C ARG A 134 16.53 16.23 -19.22
N LYS A 135 17.20 17.35 -18.87
CA LYS A 135 18.17 17.40 -17.77
C LYS A 135 17.47 17.66 -16.42
N ASN A 136 16.47 18.54 -16.41
CA ASN A 136 15.75 18.94 -15.21
C ASN A 136 14.45 18.13 -15.03
N LYS A 137 14.53 16.87 -14.56
CA LYS A 137 13.40 15.93 -14.49
C LYS A 137 13.17 15.29 -13.12
N ARG A 138 13.99 15.60 -12.11
CA ARG A 138 13.88 15.04 -10.75
C ARG A 138 12.50 15.22 -10.12
N HIS A 139 11.92 16.42 -10.25
CA HIS A 139 10.61 16.74 -9.69
C HIS A 139 9.48 15.85 -10.26
N ILE A 140 9.62 15.35 -11.49
CA ILE A 140 8.64 14.45 -12.09
C ILE A 140 8.53 13.17 -11.27
N MET A 141 9.67 12.59 -10.86
CA MET A 141 9.71 11.36 -10.09
C MET A 141 9.27 11.58 -8.64
N VAL A 142 9.56 12.74 -8.05
CA VAL A 142 9.07 13.10 -6.72
C VAL A 142 7.54 13.16 -6.70
N PHE A 143 6.92 13.88 -7.66
CA PHE A 143 5.46 13.96 -7.75
C PHE A 143 4.81 12.64 -8.21
N PHE A 144 5.55 11.80 -8.93
CA PHE A 144 5.13 10.44 -9.22
C PHE A 144 4.94 9.64 -7.93
N ILE A 145 5.93 9.70 -7.01
CA ILE A 145 5.83 9.04 -5.72
C ILE A 145 4.65 9.61 -4.92
N PHE A 146 4.45 10.91 -4.88
CA PHE A 146 3.34 11.53 -4.18
C PHE A 146 1.98 11.02 -4.67
N LEU A 147 1.77 11.07 -5.97
CA LEU A 147 0.48 10.81 -6.60
C LEU A 147 0.26 9.32 -6.90
N VAL A 148 1.15 8.72 -7.70
CA VAL A 148 0.93 7.36 -8.23
C VAL A 148 1.27 6.31 -7.19
N SER A 149 2.39 6.47 -6.47
CA SER A 149 2.84 5.47 -5.50
C SER A 149 2.11 5.52 -4.15
N ASN A 150 1.30 6.55 -3.89
CA ASN A 150 0.60 6.70 -2.61
C ASN A 150 -0.84 7.21 -2.77
N ILE A 151 -1.04 8.51 -2.97
CA ILE A 151 -2.36 9.17 -2.91
C ILE A 151 -3.38 8.47 -3.82
N GLY A 152 -2.96 8.04 -5.00
CA GLY A 152 -3.81 7.36 -5.98
C GLY A 152 -4.39 6.02 -5.50
N GLY A 153 -3.80 5.37 -4.49
CA GLY A 153 -4.27 4.08 -4.00
C GLY A 153 -5.54 4.12 -3.14
N CYS A 154 -6.12 5.30 -2.88
CA CYS A 154 -7.10 5.45 -1.81
C CYS A 154 -8.55 5.04 -2.15
N LEU A 155 -8.92 4.76 -3.40
CA LEU A 155 -10.34 4.57 -3.76
C LEU A 155 -10.85 3.13 -3.65
N THR A 156 -9.98 2.15 -3.56
CA THR A 156 -10.39 0.75 -3.45
C THR A 156 -9.50 -0.02 -2.46
N PRO A 157 -9.99 -1.11 -1.88
CA PRO A 157 -9.16 -2.00 -1.06
C PRO A 157 -7.95 -2.60 -1.78
N ILE A 158 -8.02 -2.68 -3.11
CA ILE A 158 -6.93 -3.20 -3.95
C ILE A 158 -5.87 -2.13 -4.20
N GLY A 159 -6.26 -0.85 -4.08
CA GLY A 159 -5.40 0.28 -4.39
C GLY A 159 -4.21 0.40 -3.44
N ASP A 160 -4.42 0.23 -2.15
CA ASP A 160 -3.32 0.26 -1.17
C ASP A 160 -3.60 -0.71 -0.01
N PRO A 161 -2.59 -1.44 0.49
CA PRO A 161 -2.74 -2.45 1.53
C PRO A 161 -3.50 -2.04 2.79
N PRO A 162 -3.40 -0.82 3.32
CA PRO A 162 -4.22 -0.36 4.45
C PRO A 162 -5.72 -0.54 4.24
N LEU A 163 -6.22 -0.21 3.06
CA LEU A 163 -7.64 -0.29 2.76
C LEU A 163 -8.12 -1.74 2.62
N LEU A 164 -7.23 -2.62 2.16
CA LEU A 164 -7.49 -4.06 2.17
C LEU A 164 -7.64 -4.58 3.60
N MET A 165 -6.81 -4.12 4.54
CA MET A 165 -6.95 -4.47 5.94
C MET A 165 -8.26 -3.94 6.53
N GLY A 166 -8.70 -2.75 6.14
CA GLY A 166 -10.02 -2.24 6.50
C GLY A 166 -11.14 -3.13 5.97
N PHE A 167 -11.01 -3.57 4.72
CA PHE A 167 -11.96 -4.47 4.08
C PHE A 167 -12.02 -5.83 4.79
N SER A 168 -10.90 -6.45 5.12
CA SER A 168 -10.86 -7.71 5.89
C SER A 168 -11.41 -7.57 7.32
N ARG A 169 -11.45 -6.35 7.86
CA ARG A 169 -12.09 -6.02 9.14
C ARG A 169 -13.55 -5.60 9.01
N GLY A 170 -14.18 -5.79 7.85
CA GLY A 170 -15.61 -5.59 7.62
C GLY A 170 -16.01 -4.26 7.00
N VAL A 171 -15.06 -3.37 6.68
CA VAL A 171 -15.33 -2.17 5.90
C VAL A 171 -15.77 -2.59 4.49
N SER A 172 -16.86 -2.05 3.98
CA SER A 172 -17.37 -2.38 2.64
C SER A 172 -16.38 -2.03 1.54
N PHE A 173 -16.28 -2.87 0.49
CA PHE A 173 -15.36 -2.64 -0.67
C PHE A 173 -15.49 -1.23 -1.26
N PHE A 174 -16.72 -0.78 -1.49
CA PHE A 174 -16.97 0.54 -2.07
C PHE A 174 -16.97 1.69 -1.05
N TRP A 175 -16.74 1.41 0.23
CA TRP A 175 -16.70 2.45 1.25
C TRP A 175 -15.60 3.48 0.95
N SER A 176 -14.45 3.04 0.49
CA SER A 176 -13.30 3.90 0.16
C SER A 176 -13.56 4.88 -0.98
N MET A 177 -14.60 4.67 -1.80
CA MET A 177 -15.05 5.67 -2.77
C MET A 177 -15.47 6.99 -2.11
N ARG A 178 -15.77 6.99 -0.81
CA ARG A 178 -16.01 8.22 -0.04
C ARG A 178 -14.77 9.13 0.05
N LEU A 179 -13.58 8.60 -0.19
CA LEU A 179 -12.34 9.35 -0.25
C LEU A 179 -12.14 10.08 -1.59
N PHE A 180 -13.02 9.88 -2.57
CA PHE A 180 -12.95 10.49 -3.89
C PHE A 180 -12.84 12.03 -3.84
N PRO A 181 -13.62 12.78 -3.02
CA PRO A 181 -13.47 14.23 -2.94
C PRO A 181 -12.09 14.66 -2.42
N VAL A 182 -11.53 13.92 -1.46
CA VAL A 182 -10.18 14.19 -0.92
C VAL A 182 -9.12 13.94 -2.00
N LEU A 183 -9.22 12.81 -2.72
CA LEU A 183 -8.33 12.50 -3.86
C LEU A 183 -8.37 13.61 -4.93
N VAL A 184 -9.56 14.03 -5.33
CA VAL A 184 -9.73 15.07 -6.37
C VAL A 184 -9.09 16.39 -5.93
N LEU A 185 -9.29 16.79 -4.68
CA LEU A 185 -8.66 18.00 -4.14
C LEU A 185 -7.12 17.89 -4.19
N ASN A 186 -6.57 16.77 -3.72
CA ASN A 186 -5.13 16.52 -3.76
C ASN A 186 -4.59 16.52 -5.20
N MET A 187 -5.28 15.84 -6.13
CA MET A 187 -4.89 15.84 -7.54
C MET A 187 -4.88 17.24 -8.14
N ILE A 188 -5.92 18.04 -7.90
CA ILE A 188 -6.00 19.42 -8.41
C ILE A 188 -4.84 20.25 -7.89
N LEU A 189 -4.60 20.23 -6.58
CA LEU A 189 -3.54 21.02 -5.95
C LEU A 189 -2.15 20.58 -6.39
N LEU A 190 -1.85 19.28 -6.27
CA LEU A 190 -0.53 18.76 -6.58
C LEU A 190 -0.20 18.81 -8.07
N LEU A 191 -1.14 18.50 -8.97
CA LEU A 191 -0.91 18.58 -10.39
C LEU A 191 -0.78 20.04 -10.87
N THR A 192 -1.48 21.00 -10.24
CA THR A 192 -1.30 22.42 -10.52
C THR A 192 0.10 22.89 -10.11
N ILE A 193 0.54 22.55 -8.89
CA ILE A 193 1.91 22.85 -8.41
C ILE A 193 2.94 22.21 -9.35
N PHE A 194 2.74 20.93 -9.67
CA PHE A 194 3.61 20.18 -10.57
C PHE A 194 3.72 20.84 -11.94
N TYR A 195 2.59 21.22 -12.56
CA TYR A 195 2.57 21.86 -13.87
C TYR A 195 3.43 23.12 -13.90
N HIS A 196 3.34 23.99 -12.90
CA HIS A 196 4.13 25.20 -12.82
C HIS A 196 5.63 24.92 -12.60
N LEU A 197 5.97 23.92 -11.78
CA LEU A 197 7.35 23.48 -11.59
C LEU A 197 7.92 22.88 -12.87
N ASP A 198 7.17 21.99 -13.51
CA ASP A 198 7.61 21.31 -14.72
C ASP A 198 7.75 22.27 -15.91
N LYS A 199 6.83 23.24 -16.04
CA LYS A 199 6.91 24.29 -17.06
C LYS A 199 8.21 25.11 -16.92
N LYS A 200 8.58 25.50 -15.70
CA LYS A 200 9.85 26.22 -15.47
C LYS A 200 11.06 25.36 -15.78
N ALA A 201 11.06 24.09 -15.40
CA ALA A 201 12.13 23.15 -15.69
C ALA A 201 12.25 22.85 -17.18
N TYR A 202 11.13 22.67 -17.87
CA TYR A 202 11.05 22.47 -19.32
C TYR A 202 11.64 23.66 -20.10
N GLN A 203 11.24 24.90 -19.74
CA GLN A 203 11.79 26.11 -20.37
C GLN A 203 13.31 26.20 -20.22
N LYS A 204 13.85 25.86 -19.04
CA LYS A 204 15.30 25.82 -18.82
C LYS A 204 16.00 24.80 -19.70
N ASP A 205 15.37 23.64 -19.96
CA ASP A 205 15.94 22.61 -20.83
C ASP A 205 15.95 23.08 -22.30
N ILE A 206 14.85 23.65 -22.79
CA ILE A 206 14.73 24.22 -24.16
C ILE A 206 15.73 25.36 -24.35
N THR A 207 15.86 26.28 -23.40
CA THR A 207 16.81 27.41 -23.50
C THR A 207 18.26 26.95 -23.59
N LYS A 208 18.57 25.74 -23.08
CA LYS A 208 19.90 25.11 -23.21
C LYS A 208 20.11 24.35 -24.53
N GLY A 209 19.15 24.42 -25.45
CA GLY A 209 19.20 23.72 -26.73
C GLY A 209 18.89 22.24 -26.68
N LEU A 210 18.35 21.74 -25.56
CA LEU A 210 17.91 20.35 -25.46
C LEU A 210 16.59 20.20 -26.22
N MET A 211 16.54 19.27 -27.18
CA MET A 211 15.34 18.97 -27.96
C MET A 211 15.02 17.47 -27.88
N PRO A 212 13.75 17.10 -27.84
CA PRO A 212 13.36 15.69 -27.89
C PRO A 212 13.65 15.10 -29.28
N GLU A 213 14.11 13.86 -29.31
CA GLU A 213 14.09 13.06 -30.52
C GLU A 213 12.67 12.60 -30.80
N VAL A 214 12.09 13.05 -31.87
CA VAL A 214 10.76 12.60 -32.33
C VAL A 214 10.97 11.33 -33.14
N LYS A 215 10.48 10.22 -32.67
CA LYS A 215 10.47 8.95 -33.42
C LYS A 215 9.30 8.95 -34.39
N GLU A 216 9.56 9.27 -35.63
CA GLU A 216 8.60 9.15 -36.71
C GLU A 216 8.25 7.68 -36.93
N ASN A 217 6.97 7.35 -37.10
CA ASN A 217 6.41 6.02 -37.36
C ASN A 217 6.23 5.08 -36.13
N GLU A 218 6.45 5.50 -34.90
CA GLU A 218 6.02 4.74 -33.74
C GLU A 218 4.66 5.23 -33.19
N PRO A 219 3.76 4.34 -32.73
CA PRO A 219 2.51 4.77 -32.10
C PRO A 219 2.79 5.59 -30.85
N LEU A 220 1.97 6.61 -30.59
CA LEU A 220 2.09 7.45 -29.39
C LEU A 220 2.06 6.62 -28.10
N ILE A 221 1.16 5.66 -28.01
CA ILE A 221 1.02 4.73 -26.89
C ILE A 221 0.72 3.34 -27.46
N ARG A 222 1.43 2.34 -26.94
CA ARG A 222 1.19 0.93 -27.19
C ARG A 222 1.19 0.17 -25.88
N ILE A 223 0.16 -0.63 -25.65
CA ILE A 223 0.06 -1.49 -24.45
C ILE A 223 0.30 -2.92 -24.89
N LYS A 224 1.42 -3.50 -24.45
CA LYS A 224 1.69 -4.93 -24.60
C LYS A 224 1.07 -5.65 -23.40
N GLY A 225 0.46 -6.82 -23.66
CA GLY A 225 -0.21 -7.58 -22.62
C GLY A 225 -1.52 -6.98 -22.13
N ALA A 226 -2.23 -6.18 -22.93
CA ALA A 226 -3.48 -5.52 -22.56
C ALA A 226 -4.58 -6.49 -22.07
N HIS A 227 -4.59 -7.74 -22.53
CA HIS A 227 -5.53 -8.75 -22.04
C HIS A 227 -5.39 -9.03 -20.53
N ASN A 228 -4.26 -8.68 -19.92
CA ASN A 228 -4.08 -8.79 -18.45
C ASN A 228 -5.00 -7.88 -17.66
N PHE A 229 -5.57 -6.83 -18.25
CA PHE A 229 -6.62 -6.07 -17.58
C PHE A 229 -7.86 -6.92 -17.26
N LEU A 230 -8.15 -7.95 -18.07
CA LEU A 230 -9.21 -8.91 -17.75
C LEU A 230 -8.87 -9.69 -16.46
N TYR A 231 -7.62 -10.09 -16.30
CA TYR A 231 -7.20 -10.81 -15.08
C TYR A 231 -7.17 -9.91 -13.84
N ILE A 232 -6.91 -8.61 -14.00
CA ILE A 232 -7.12 -7.64 -12.91
C ILE A 232 -8.60 -7.60 -12.53
N VAL A 233 -9.51 -7.53 -13.50
CA VAL A 233 -10.96 -7.58 -13.22
C VAL A 233 -11.35 -8.88 -12.50
N MET A 234 -10.77 -10.03 -12.87
CA MET A 234 -10.98 -11.28 -12.14
C MET A 234 -10.54 -11.18 -10.67
N ILE A 235 -9.39 -10.58 -10.39
CA ILE A 235 -8.90 -10.35 -9.03
C ILE A 235 -9.85 -9.42 -8.26
N VAL A 236 -10.29 -8.31 -8.88
CA VAL A 236 -11.27 -7.39 -8.28
C VAL A 236 -12.56 -8.12 -7.89
N ILE A 237 -13.07 -8.94 -8.79
CA ILE A 237 -14.28 -9.75 -8.54
C ILE A 237 -14.03 -10.74 -7.39
N ALA A 238 -12.89 -11.41 -7.33
CA ALA A 238 -12.54 -12.32 -6.25
C ALA A 238 -12.56 -11.63 -4.88
N VAL A 239 -11.95 -10.45 -4.79
CA VAL A 239 -11.97 -9.64 -3.55
C VAL A 239 -13.38 -9.17 -3.18
N ILE A 240 -14.18 -8.72 -4.15
CA ILE A 240 -15.59 -8.36 -3.87
C ILE A 240 -16.37 -9.58 -3.35
N LEU A 241 -16.20 -10.74 -3.98
CA LEU A 241 -16.85 -11.98 -3.57
C LEU A 241 -16.47 -12.37 -2.14
N SER A 242 -15.19 -12.24 -1.74
CA SER A 242 -14.77 -12.59 -0.37
C SER A 242 -15.46 -11.76 0.71
N GLY A 243 -15.93 -10.56 0.40
CA GLY A 243 -16.73 -9.73 1.31
C GLY A 243 -18.25 -9.92 1.22
N VAL A 244 -18.75 -10.51 0.12
CA VAL A 244 -20.18 -10.73 -0.11
C VAL A 244 -20.59 -12.15 0.30
N LEU A 245 -19.84 -13.17 -0.09
CA LEU A 245 -20.15 -14.58 0.14
C LEU A 245 -20.39 -14.91 1.62
N PRO A 246 -19.61 -14.39 2.61
CA PRO A 246 -19.85 -14.66 4.02
C PRO A 246 -21.23 -14.24 4.54
N LYS A 247 -21.89 -13.32 3.83
CA LYS A 247 -23.24 -12.79 4.20
C LYS A 247 -24.38 -13.62 3.63
N LEU A 248 -24.09 -14.53 2.71
CA LEU A 248 -25.11 -15.39 2.11
C LEU A 248 -25.32 -16.64 2.95
N SER A 249 -26.56 -17.01 3.18
CA SER A 249 -26.93 -18.21 3.96
C SER A 249 -26.34 -19.51 3.42
N ALA A 250 -26.09 -19.58 2.11
CA ALA A 250 -25.42 -20.73 1.47
C ALA A 250 -23.97 -20.95 1.95
N PHE A 251 -23.31 -19.94 2.51
CA PHE A 251 -21.95 -20.00 3.03
C PHE A 251 -21.89 -19.94 4.56
N GLN A 252 -23.06 -20.09 5.23
CA GLN A 252 -23.18 -20.09 6.68
C GLN A 252 -23.70 -21.45 7.17
N ASN A 253 -23.22 -21.89 8.33
CA ASN A 253 -23.75 -23.05 9.00
C ASN A 253 -25.06 -22.71 9.73
N ALA A 254 -25.68 -23.70 10.39
CA ALA A 254 -26.91 -23.51 11.14
C ALA A 254 -26.80 -22.50 12.30
N SER A 255 -25.58 -22.23 12.78
CA SER A 255 -25.28 -21.25 13.83
C SER A 255 -25.03 -19.84 13.28
N GLY A 256 -25.08 -19.63 11.93
CA GLY A 256 -24.78 -18.35 11.30
C GLY A 256 -23.28 -18.05 11.11
N GLU A 257 -22.42 -19.02 11.42
CA GLU A 257 -20.98 -18.88 11.21
C GLU A 257 -20.58 -19.27 9.77
N VAL A 258 -19.55 -18.61 9.23
CA VAL A 258 -19.09 -18.88 7.87
C VAL A 258 -18.47 -20.28 7.78
N ILE A 259 -18.91 -21.06 6.82
CA ILE A 259 -18.42 -22.42 6.58
C ILE A 259 -16.94 -22.37 6.16
N GLY A 260 -16.11 -23.24 6.75
CA GLY A 260 -14.68 -23.32 6.47
C GLY A 260 -14.05 -24.65 6.85
N ILE A 261 -12.78 -24.80 6.53
CA ILE A 261 -11.95 -25.95 6.93
C ILE A 261 -11.34 -25.63 8.29
N PRO A 262 -11.65 -26.35 9.35
CA PRO A 262 -11.04 -26.14 10.66
C PRO A 262 -9.56 -26.55 10.59
N ILE A 263 -8.67 -25.66 11.01
CA ILE A 263 -7.22 -25.89 11.04
C ILE A 263 -6.75 -26.20 12.44
N PHE A 264 -7.11 -25.34 13.41
CA PHE A 264 -6.72 -25.51 14.81
C PHE A 264 -7.67 -24.73 15.71
N ARG A 265 -8.36 -25.41 16.63
CA ARG A 265 -9.34 -24.81 17.56
C ARG A 265 -10.38 -23.95 16.79
N GLU A 266 -10.37 -22.64 17.06
CA GLU A 266 -11.30 -21.68 16.42
C GLU A 266 -10.77 -21.16 15.07
N VAL A 267 -9.51 -21.49 14.71
CA VAL A 267 -8.93 -21.04 13.44
C VAL A 267 -9.47 -21.87 12.29
N THR A 268 -10.19 -21.21 11.39
CA THR A 268 -10.78 -21.83 10.21
C THR A 268 -10.36 -21.08 8.94
N LEU A 269 -10.03 -21.83 7.90
CA LEU A 269 -9.90 -21.27 6.55
C LEU A 269 -11.28 -21.31 5.88
N THR A 270 -11.92 -20.15 5.76
CA THR A 270 -13.28 -20.05 5.26
C THR A 270 -13.40 -20.38 3.78
N VAL A 271 -14.55 -20.96 3.36
CA VAL A 271 -14.80 -21.27 1.93
C VAL A 271 -14.73 -20.01 1.06
N PRO A 272 -15.27 -18.83 1.44
CA PRO A 272 -15.07 -17.59 0.69
C PRO A 272 -13.59 -17.23 0.48
N ALA A 273 -12.74 -17.39 1.49
CA ALA A 273 -11.29 -17.15 1.35
C ALA A 273 -10.62 -18.15 0.40
N ILE A 274 -11.02 -19.42 0.43
CA ILE A 274 -10.52 -20.45 -0.53
C ILE A 274 -10.90 -20.07 -1.97
N ILE A 275 -12.13 -19.61 -2.18
CA ILE A 275 -12.61 -19.18 -3.51
C ILE A 275 -11.81 -17.97 -3.98
N GLU A 276 -11.61 -16.98 -3.13
CA GLU A 276 -10.80 -15.78 -3.42
C GLU A 276 -9.38 -16.19 -3.86
N ILE A 277 -8.68 -16.98 -3.04
CA ILE A 277 -7.33 -17.48 -3.30
C ILE A 277 -7.28 -18.22 -4.63
N ALA A 278 -8.22 -19.13 -4.87
CA ALA A 278 -8.26 -19.93 -6.10
C ALA A 278 -8.43 -19.07 -7.36
N ILE A 279 -9.32 -18.07 -7.34
CA ILE A 279 -9.53 -17.16 -8.47
C ILE A 279 -8.29 -16.29 -8.70
N ILE A 280 -7.67 -15.76 -7.66
CA ILE A 280 -6.46 -14.91 -7.78
C ILE A 280 -5.28 -15.73 -8.34
N LEU A 281 -5.04 -16.95 -7.84
CA LEU A 281 -3.99 -17.81 -8.34
C LEU A 281 -4.26 -18.25 -9.79
N LEU A 282 -5.51 -18.50 -10.15
CA LEU A 282 -5.90 -18.78 -11.52
C LEU A 282 -5.62 -17.58 -12.44
N ALA A 283 -5.97 -16.37 -12.02
CA ALA A 283 -5.70 -15.15 -12.78
C ALA A 283 -4.19 -14.95 -12.99
N ALA A 284 -3.36 -15.15 -11.96
CA ALA A 284 -1.91 -15.11 -12.05
C ALA A 284 -1.37 -16.16 -13.03
N LEU A 285 -1.83 -17.41 -12.91
CA LEU A 285 -1.42 -18.52 -13.80
C LEU A 285 -1.78 -18.23 -15.26
N LEU A 286 -3.00 -17.78 -15.52
CA LEU A 286 -3.46 -17.43 -16.87
C LEU A 286 -2.64 -16.26 -17.43
N SER A 287 -2.37 -15.24 -16.64
CA SER A 287 -1.51 -14.12 -17.00
C SER A 287 -0.13 -14.59 -17.45
N PHE A 288 0.49 -15.49 -16.69
CA PHE A 288 1.81 -16.07 -17.06
C PHE A 288 1.77 -16.94 -18.31
N LYS A 289 0.70 -17.70 -18.52
CA LYS A 289 0.57 -18.58 -19.68
C LYS A 289 0.24 -17.85 -20.98
N THR A 290 -0.56 -16.78 -20.90
CA THR A 290 -1.07 -16.07 -22.08
C THR A 290 -0.20 -14.91 -22.52
N THR A 291 0.70 -14.42 -21.65
CA THR A 291 1.59 -13.30 -21.95
C THR A 291 2.99 -13.81 -22.35
N PRO A 292 3.53 -13.37 -23.49
CA PRO A 292 4.89 -13.70 -23.91
C PRO A 292 5.94 -13.31 -22.86
N LYS A 293 6.98 -14.14 -22.70
CA LYS A 293 8.06 -13.89 -21.72
C LYS A 293 8.79 -12.57 -21.95
N GLU A 294 8.86 -12.13 -23.20
CA GLU A 294 9.51 -10.89 -23.62
C GLU A 294 8.92 -9.65 -22.92
N VAL A 295 7.60 -9.65 -22.64
CA VAL A 295 6.95 -8.54 -21.92
C VAL A 295 7.51 -8.45 -20.51
N ARG A 296 7.66 -9.57 -19.80
CA ARG A 296 8.23 -9.63 -18.45
C ARG A 296 9.70 -9.24 -18.42
N VAL A 297 10.48 -9.74 -19.37
CA VAL A 297 11.90 -9.39 -19.51
C VAL A 297 12.05 -7.88 -19.73
N GLN A 298 11.25 -7.31 -20.63
CA GLN A 298 11.26 -5.88 -20.92
C GLN A 298 10.75 -5.02 -19.74
N ASN A 299 9.90 -5.59 -18.87
CA ASN A 299 9.49 -4.96 -17.62
C ASN A 299 10.50 -5.17 -16.48
N HIS A 300 11.60 -5.90 -16.72
CA HIS A 300 12.56 -6.32 -15.69
C HIS A 300 11.87 -6.96 -14.49
N PHE A 301 10.88 -7.81 -14.77
CA PHE A 301 10.13 -8.51 -13.74
C PHE A 301 11.05 -9.44 -12.96
N THR A 302 11.08 -9.29 -11.64
CA THR A 302 11.82 -10.17 -10.72
C THR A 302 10.93 -10.52 -9.53
N TRP A 303 11.15 -11.67 -8.94
CA TRP A 303 10.42 -12.12 -7.75
C TRP A 303 10.87 -11.41 -6.46
N GLY A 304 11.99 -10.71 -6.48
CA GLY A 304 12.59 -10.10 -5.28
C GLY A 304 11.63 -9.21 -4.52
N ALA A 305 10.93 -8.32 -5.22
CA ALA A 305 10.01 -7.37 -4.57
C ALA A 305 8.86 -8.05 -3.80
N ILE A 306 8.21 -9.06 -4.40
CA ILE A 306 7.12 -9.76 -3.72
C ILE A 306 7.62 -10.69 -2.61
N GLN A 307 8.82 -11.27 -2.76
CA GLN A 307 9.45 -12.07 -1.71
C GLN A 307 9.81 -11.20 -0.50
N GLU A 308 10.37 -10.02 -0.73
CA GLU A 308 10.67 -9.06 0.34
C GLU A 308 9.40 -8.67 1.10
N VAL A 309 8.36 -8.29 0.39
CA VAL A 309 7.06 -7.97 0.98
C VAL A 309 6.52 -9.15 1.80
N ALA A 310 6.54 -10.38 1.26
CA ALA A 310 6.05 -11.55 1.98
C ALA A 310 6.81 -11.80 3.27
N VAL A 311 8.15 -11.72 3.24
CA VAL A 311 9.00 -11.93 4.41
C VAL A 311 8.77 -10.86 5.48
N LEU A 312 8.71 -9.60 5.10
CA LEU A 312 8.53 -8.51 6.06
C LEU A 312 7.13 -8.54 6.70
N PHE A 313 6.10 -8.73 5.89
CA PHE A 313 4.73 -8.71 6.40
C PHE A 313 4.37 -9.89 7.29
N ILE A 314 4.93 -11.09 7.06
CA ILE A 314 4.72 -12.20 7.99
C ILE A 314 5.23 -11.86 9.39
N GLY A 315 6.40 -11.22 9.50
CA GLY A 315 6.94 -10.75 10.77
C GLY A 315 6.11 -9.65 11.41
N ILE A 316 5.68 -8.66 10.61
CA ILE A 316 4.81 -7.57 11.08
C ILE A 316 3.50 -8.13 11.63
N PHE A 317 2.81 -8.99 10.88
CA PHE A 317 1.53 -9.57 11.30
C PHE A 317 1.64 -10.40 12.57
N ILE A 318 2.70 -11.18 12.72
CA ILE A 318 2.95 -11.98 13.93
C ILE A 318 3.25 -11.05 15.12
N THR A 319 4.19 -10.13 14.98
CA THR A 319 4.68 -9.33 16.12
C THR A 319 3.72 -8.23 16.55
N MET A 320 2.79 -7.79 15.71
CA MET A 320 1.84 -6.71 16.05
C MET A 320 0.69 -7.17 16.95
N GLN A 321 0.46 -8.50 17.13
CA GLN A 321 -0.68 -9.01 17.89
C GLN A 321 -0.81 -8.43 19.30
N PRO A 322 0.26 -8.36 20.14
CA PRO A 322 0.16 -7.74 21.45
C PRO A 322 -0.17 -6.24 21.39
N ALA A 323 0.32 -5.53 20.38
CA ALA A 323 -0.02 -4.11 20.23
C ALA A 323 -1.53 -3.94 19.95
N LEU A 324 -2.12 -4.78 19.10
CA LEU A 324 -3.56 -4.77 18.85
C LEU A 324 -4.36 -5.12 20.11
N MET A 325 -3.90 -6.08 20.93
CA MET A 325 -4.52 -6.43 22.21
C MET A 325 -4.46 -5.27 23.21
N VAL A 326 -3.31 -4.57 23.31
CA VAL A 326 -3.14 -3.38 24.15
C VAL A 326 -4.11 -2.29 23.72
N LEU A 327 -4.16 -1.97 22.44
CA LEU A 327 -5.01 -0.90 21.89
C LEU A 327 -6.50 -1.21 22.08
N LYS A 328 -6.89 -2.47 21.87
CA LYS A 328 -8.27 -2.93 22.13
C LYS A 328 -8.68 -2.76 23.59
N SER A 329 -7.75 -2.91 24.52
CA SER A 329 -8.01 -2.71 25.95
C SER A 329 -7.90 -1.25 26.39
N ALA A 330 -7.10 -0.42 25.71
CA ALA A 330 -6.86 0.97 26.07
C ALA A 330 -8.02 1.90 25.67
N GLY A 331 -8.72 1.60 24.57
CA GLY A 331 -9.87 2.39 24.10
C GLY A 331 -9.55 3.89 23.99
N SER A 332 -10.46 4.71 24.54
CA SER A 332 -10.32 6.19 24.56
C SER A 332 -9.20 6.72 25.46
N GLY A 333 -8.54 5.86 26.22
CA GLY A 333 -7.47 6.27 27.16
C GLY A 333 -6.21 6.83 26.49
N LEU A 334 -6.09 6.70 25.14
CA LEU A 334 -4.98 7.28 24.39
C LEU A 334 -5.13 8.80 24.11
N GLY A 335 -6.28 9.41 24.42
CA GLY A 335 -6.50 10.85 24.25
C GLY A 335 -6.66 11.34 22.80
N ILE A 336 -6.57 10.45 21.79
CA ILE A 336 -6.76 10.78 20.37
C ILE A 336 -8.20 10.45 20.00
N THR A 337 -9.07 11.46 20.00
CA THR A 337 -10.53 11.23 19.89
C THR A 337 -11.18 11.94 18.70
N LYS A 338 -10.48 12.86 18.06
CA LYS A 338 -11.02 13.67 16.96
C LYS A 338 -10.47 13.22 15.61
N PRO A 339 -11.23 13.40 14.50
CA PRO A 339 -10.80 12.99 13.18
C PRO A 339 -9.46 13.61 12.76
N PHE A 340 -9.23 14.91 13.00
CA PHE A 340 -7.98 15.55 12.63
C PHE A 340 -6.77 15.03 13.43
N GLU A 341 -6.98 14.67 14.71
CA GLU A 341 -5.93 14.04 15.53
C GLU A 341 -5.57 12.66 14.97
N MET A 342 -6.59 11.85 14.61
CA MET A 342 -6.37 10.56 13.94
C MET A 342 -5.66 10.71 12.60
N PHE A 343 -6.01 11.72 11.79
CA PHE A 343 -5.36 11.98 10.51
C PHE A 343 -3.86 12.22 10.68
N TRP A 344 -3.48 13.16 11.57
CA TRP A 344 -2.08 13.49 11.78
C TRP A 344 -1.30 12.40 12.53
N ALA A 345 -1.89 11.77 13.53
CA ALA A 345 -1.23 10.71 14.28
C ALA A 345 -0.97 9.48 13.39
N THR A 346 -1.99 9.05 12.62
CA THR A 346 -1.86 7.97 11.64
C THR A 346 -0.82 8.35 10.58
N GLY A 347 -0.92 9.56 10.03
CA GLY A 347 -0.04 10.01 8.96
C GLY A 347 1.42 10.19 9.40
N ALA A 348 1.64 10.75 10.58
CA ALA A 348 3.00 10.87 11.14
C ALA A 348 3.65 9.51 11.29
N LEU A 349 2.92 8.52 11.80
CA LEU A 349 3.43 7.17 11.96
C LEU A 349 3.66 6.50 10.59
N SER A 350 2.70 6.61 9.66
CA SER A 350 2.79 6.07 8.30
C SER A 350 3.93 6.69 7.47
N SER A 351 4.37 7.88 7.81
CA SER A 351 5.51 8.52 7.14
C SER A 351 6.84 7.78 7.35
N PHE A 352 6.96 7.02 8.45
CA PHE A 352 8.20 6.32 8.83
C PHE A 352 8.03 4.81 8.95
N LEU A 353 6.80 4.36 9.15
CA LEU A 353 6.45 2.94 9.19
C LEU A 353 5.56 2.63 7.99
N ASP A 354 5.48 1.35 7.63
CA ASP A 354 4.58 0.92 6.56
C ASP A 354 3.12 1.32 6.84
N ASN A 355 2.40 1.68 5.78
CA ASN A 355 1.01 2.13 5.81
C ASN A 355 0.08 1.13 6.52
N THR A 356 0.30 -0.16 6.30
CA THR A 356 -0.62 -1.24 6.70
C THR A 356 -0.67 -1.44 8.20
N PRO A 357 0.45 -1.68 8.92
CA PRO A 357 0.42 -1.81 10.37
C PRO A 357 -0.07 -0.52 11.03
N THR A 358 0.30 0.63 10.49
CA THR A 358 -0.16 1.93 10.99
C THR A 358 -1.67 2.05 10.91
N TYR A 359 -2.28 1.70 9.78
CA TYR A 359 -3.72 1.72 9.61
C TYR A 359 -4.43 0.81 10.62
N LEU A 360 -3.95 -0.44 10.79
CA LEU A 360 -4.55 -1.39 11.73
C LEU A 360 -4.46 -0.91 13.18
N VAL A 361 -3.35 -0.31 13.58
CA VAL A 361 -3.18 0.30 14.91
C VAL A 361 -4.26 1.33 15.16
N PHE A 362 -4.44 2.30 14.28
CA PHE A 362 -5.42 3.37 14.47
C PHE A 362 -6.87 2.93 14.25
N LEU A 363 -7.12 1.98 13.34
CA LEU A 363 -8.45 1.38 13.18
C LEU A 363 -8.86 0.62 14.47
N THR A 364 -7.95 -0.15 15.06
CA THR A 364 -8.18 -0.87 16.32
C THR A 364 -8.44 0.12 17.47
N THR A 365 -7.65 1.18 17.54
CA THR A 365 -7.84 2.25 18.52
C THR A 365 -9.23 2.88 18.40
N ALA A 366 -9.63 3.27 17.18
CA ALA A 366 -10.94 3.87 16.93
C ALA A 366 -12.09 2.90 17.21
N GLY A 367 -11.97 1.62 16.85
CA GLY A 367 -12.97 0.59 17.15
C GLY A 367 -13.16 0.34 18.63
N ALA A 368 -12.10 0.46 19.43
CA ALA A 368 -12.14 0.29 20.88
C ALA A 368 -12.76 1.49 21.65
N MET A 369 -13.10 2.59 20.98
CA MET A 369 -13.73 3.76 21.60
C MET A 369 -15.24 3.61 21.79
N HIS A 370 -15.84 2.48 21.38
CA HIS A 370 -17.26 2.16 21.59
C HIS A 370 -18.26 3.21 21.04
N PHE A 371 -17.99 3.74 19.87
CA PHE A 371 -18.94 4.61 19.18
C PHE A 371 -20.23 3.85 18.81
N THR A 372 -21.37 4.53 18.84
CA THR A 372 -22.68 3.95 18.52
C THR A 372 -23.08 4.15 17.06
N THR A 373 -22.48 5.11 16.36
CA THR A 373 -22.80 5.46 14.98
C THR A 373 -21.56 5.48 14.09
N GLY A 374 -21.65 4.85 12.94
CA GLY A 374 -20.51 4.80 12.00
C GLY A 374 -20.50 3.53 11.16
N VAL A 375 -19.31 3.13 10.74
CA VAL A 375 -19.05 1.90 10.00
C VAL A 375 -18.80 0.76 10.99
N ALA A 376 -19.61 -0.28 10.90
CA ALA A 376 -19.44 -1.48 11.71
C ALA A 376 -18.23 -2.27 11.17
N THR A 377 -17.30 -2.58 12.06
CA THR A 377 -16.11 -3.41 11.77
C THR A 377 -16.02 -4.53 12.80
N THR A 378 -15.17 -5.53 12.54
CA THR A 378 -14.87 -6.59 13.52
C THR A 378 -14.16 -6.07 14.76
N LEU A 379 -13.65 -4.84 14.72
CA LEU A 379 -12.93 -4.17 15.81
C LEU A 379 -13.83 -3.21 16.61
N GLY A 380 -15.06 -2.97 16.14
CA GLY A 380 -16.04 -2.05 16.73
C GLY A 380 -16.60 -1.08 15.69
N VAL A 381 -17.45 -0.17 16.13
CA VAL A 381 -18.06 0.86 15.27
C VAL A 381 -17.14 2.07 15.20
N VAL A 382 -16.81 2.51 13.98
CA VAL A 382 -15.91 3.66 13.73
C VAL A 382 -16.67 4.77 12.99
N PRO A 383 -16.72 6.00 13.51
CA PRO A 383 -17.36 7.12 12.82
C PRO A 383 -16.80 7.34 11.42
N VAL A 384 -17.67 7.67 10.46
CA VAL A 384 -17.28 7.82 9.04
C VAL A 384 -16.12 8.80 8.87
N LYS A 385 -16.18 10.01 9.46
CA LYS A 385 -15.09 11.00 9.39
C LYS A 385 -13.78 10.48 9.97
N MET A 386 -13.84 9.72 11.06
CA MET A 386 -12.66 9.16 11.71
C MET A 386 -12.01 8.08 10.85
N LEU A 387 -12.81 7.19 10.26
CA LEU A 387 -12.31 6.17 9.33
C LEU A 387 -11.72 6.80 8.06
N MET A 388 -12.33 7.88 7.53
CA MET A 388 -11.76 8.67 6.43
C MET A 388 -10.40 9.27 6.83
N ALA A 389 -10.31 9.85 8.03
CA ALA A 389 -9.08 10.45 8.54
C ALA A 389 -7.94 9.43 8.69
N ILE A 390 -8.23 8.26 9.28
CA ILE A 390 -7.28 7.15 9.39
C ILE A 390 -6.84 6.67 8.01
N SER A 391 -7.79 6.48 7.08
CA SER A 391 -7.50 6.00 5.73
C SER A 391 -6.62 6.97 4.94
N CYS A 392 -6.97 8.27 4.96
CA CYS A 392 -6.16 9.30 4.30
C CYS A 392 -4.81 9.47 4.99
N GLY A 393 -4.75 9.47 6.31
CA GLY A 393 -3.48 9.54 7.05
C GLY A 393 -2.53 8.42 6.68
N ALA A 394 -3.03 7.18 6.69
CA ALA A 394 -2.23 6.01 6.36
C ALA A 394 -1.74 6.01 4.91
N VAL A 395 -2.66 6.23 3.95
CA VAL A 395 -2.35 6.12 2.52
C VAL A 395 -1.55 7.33 2.01
N PHE A 396 -1.96 8.56 2.36
CA PHE A 396 -1.38 9.77 1.78
C PHE A 396 -0.02 10.11 2.38
N MET A 397 0.11 10.00 3.70
CA MET A 397 1.35 10.41 4.37
C MET A 397 2.47 9.37 4.29
N GLY A 398 2.20 8.16 3.79
CA GLY A 398 3.23 7.24 3.33
C GLY A 398 4.14 7.84 2.24
N ALA A 399 3.62 8.85 1.50
CA ALA A 399 4.39 9.62 0.54
C ALA A 399 5.45 10.55 1.15
N ASN A 400 5.43 10.81 2.47
CA ASN A 400 6.32 11.78 3.08
C ASN A 400 7.79 11.36 3.12
N THR A 401 8.07 10.05 3.06
CA THR A 401 9.44 9.51 3.05
C THR A 401 9.57 8.37 2.04
N TYR A 402 10.81 7.96 1.76
CA TYR A 402 11.04 6.80 0.89
C TYR A 402 10.65 5.46 1.53
N ILE A 403 10.60 5.39 2.86
CA ILE A 403 10.31 4.16 3.61
C ILE A 403 8.86 4.03 4.04
N GLY A 404 8.05 5.09 3.89
CA GLY A 404 6.65 5.08 4.31
C GLY A 404 5.76 4.15 3.47
N ASN A 405 6.16 3.83 2.23
CA ASN A 405 5.45 2.84 1.40
C ASN A 405 6.46 2.17 0.44
N ALA A 406 6.31 0.85 0.22
CA ALA A 406 7.23 0.04 -0.60
C ALA A 406 7.50 0.60 -2.01
N PRO A 407 6.51 1.07 -2.80
CA PRO A 407 6.76 1.62 -4.14
C PRO A 407 7.64 2.87 -4.15
N ASN A 408 7.74 3.63 -3.05
CA ASN A 408 8.54 4.86 -3.00
C ASN A 408 10.02 4.57 -3.23
N PHE A 409 10.55 3.58 -2.51
CA PHE A 409 11.96 3.20 -2.63
C PHE A 409 12.24 2.57 -4.00
N MET A 410 11.33 1.76 -4.53
CA MET A 410 11.43 1.18 -5.87
C MET A 410 11.52 2.27 -6.94
N VAL A 411 10.66 3.28 -6.90
CA VAL A 411 10.67 4.39 -7.86
C VAL A 411 11.96 5.20 -7.73
N LYS A 412 12.45 5.42 -6.50
CA LYS A 412 13.75 6.07 -6.25
C LYS A 412 14.87 5.28 -6.91
N SER A 413 14.99 3.97 -6.64
CA SER A 413 16.04 3.10 -7.17
C SER A 413 16.05 3.10 -8.71
N LEU A 414 14.87 2.86 -9.32
CA LEU A 414 14.72 2.89 -10.78
C LEU A 414 15.08 4.26 -11.39
N SER A 415 14.79 5.35 -10.69
CA SER A 415 15.15 6.69 -11.13
C SER A 415 16.66 6.92 -11.12
N ASP A 416 17.32 6.53 -10.03
CA ASP A 416 18.78 6.64 -9.87
C ASP A 416 19.52 5.78 -10.91
N GLU A 417 19.07 4.52 -11.13
CA GLU A 417 19.59 3.63 -12.17
C GLU A 417 19.49 4.21 -13.59
N ASN A 418 18.48 5.05 -13.83
CA ASN A 418 18.27 5.74 -15.12
C ASN A 418 18.85 7.17 -15.14
N GLY A 419 19.80 7.47 -14.25
CA GLY A 419 20.55 8.73 -14.24
C GLY A 419 19.74 9.93 -13.73
N ILE A 420 18.64 9.72 -13.03
CA ILE A 420 17.88 10.78 -12.36
C ILE A 420 18.32 10.84 -10.91
N ASN A 421 19.26 11.72 -10.60
CA ASN A 421 19.73 11.90 -9.22
C ASN A 421 18.59 12.29 -8.29
N MET A 422 18.00 11.32 -7.63
CA MET A 422 16.93 11.54 -6.66
C MET A 422 17.44 12.26 -5.41
N PRO A 423 16.60 13.00 -4.68
CA PRO A 423 17.00 13.62 -3.43
C PRO A 423 17.48 12.55 -2.42
N SER A 424 18.41 12.94 -1.54
CA SER A 424 18.71 12.12 -0.35
C SER A 424 17.44 11.95 0.52
N PHE A 425 17.49 11.05 1.49
CA PHE A 425 16.35 10.80 2.39
C PHE A 425 15.78 12.10 2.99
N PHE A 426 16.62 12.90 3.63
CA PHE A 426 16.19 14.19 4.20
C PHE A 426 15.86 15.24 3.13
N GLY A 427 16.57 15.20 1.99
CA GLY A 427 16.25 16.04 0.83
C GLY A 427 14.83 15.76 0.29
N TYR A 428 14.42 14.49 0.26
CA TYR A 428 13.07 14.11 -0.15
C TYR A 428 12.01 14.56 0.88
N MET A 429 12.28 14.39 2.17
CA MET A 429 11.40 14.90 3.24
C MET A 429 11.19 16.41 3.13
N TRP A 430 12.21 17.15 2.67
CA TRP A 430 12.08 18.58 2.41
C TRP A 430 11.10 18.88 1.26
N TRP A 431 11.06 18.03 0.22
CA TRP A 431 10.05 18.12 -0.84
C TRP A 431 8.65 17.86 -0.29
N SER A 432 8.50 16.84 0.54
CA SER A 432 7.23 16.50 1.19
C SER A 432 6.75 17.63 2.10
N LEU A 433 7.64 18.14 2.94
CA LEU A 433 7.33 19.28 3.82
C LEU A 433 6.87 20.51 3.03
N ARG A 434 7.48 20.76 1.88
CA ARG A 434 7.17 21.93 1.06
C ARG A 434 5.88 21.80 0.25
N TYR A 435 5.55 20.63 -0.23
CA TYR A 435 4.46 20.43 -1.20
C TYR A 435 3.31 19.57 -0.68
N LEU A 436 3.59 18.51 0.10
CA LEU A 436 2.53 17.64 0.63
C LEU A 436 1.93 18.19 1.92
N ILE A 437 2.73 18.59 2.89
CA ILE A 437 2.21 19.05 4.18
C ILE A 437 1.23 20.23 4.05
N PRO A 438 1.47 21.26 3.20
CA PRO A 438 0.46 22.30 2.96
C PRO A 438 -0.87 21.76 2.39
N VAL A 439 -0.82 20.75 1.51
CA VAL A 439 -2.03 20.13 0.96
C VAL A 439 -2.76 19.34 2.06
N PHE A 440 -2.03 18.59 2.89
CA PHE A 440 -2.62 17.87 4.01
C PHE A 440 -3.22 18.77 5.10
N ILE A 441 -2.69 19.97 5.29
CA ILE A 441 -3.32 21.00 6.15
C ILE A 441 -4.66 21.42 5.54
N ILE A 442 -4.73 21.60 4.23
CA ILE A 442 -5.99 21.92 3.54
C ILE A 442 -6.99 20.76 3.67
N ASP A 443 -6.54 19.51 3.50
CA ASP A 443 -7.39 18.34 3.71
C ASP A 443 -7.95 18.30 5.13
N MET A 444 -7.10 18.54 6.14
CA MET A 444 -7.53 18.60 7.54
C MET A 444 -8.64 19.64 7.72
N ILE A 445 -8.44 20.87 7.21
CA ILE A 445 -9.39 21.97 7.40
C ILE A 445 -10.73 21.68 6.73
N ILE A 446 -10.71 21.07 5.52
CA ILE A 446 -11.94 20.86 4.73
C ILE A 446 -12.71 19.61 5.21
N PHE A 447 -11.99 18.52 5.53
CA PHE A 447 -12.63 17.22 5.72
C PHE A 447 -12.62 16.71 7.17
N PHE A 448 -11.67 17.15 8.01
CA PHE A 448 -11.41 16.51 9.31
C PHE A 448 -11.58 17.42 10.54
N LEU A 449 -11.77 18.72 10.36
CA LEU A 449 -12.17 19.65 11.41
C LEU A 449 -13.67 19.68 11.72
#